data_7efa1160abe2b1c38397cc04a375465c
#
_entry.id   7efa1160abe2b1c38397cc04a375465c
#
_cell.length_a   1.000
_cell.length_b   1.000
_cell.length_c   1.000
_cell.angle_alpha   90.00
_cell.angle_beta   90.00
_cell.angle_gamma   90.00
#
_symmetry.space_group_name_H-M   'P 1'
#
loop_
_entity.id
_entity.type
_entity.pdbx_description
1 polymer ?
#
loop_
_entity_poly.entity_id
_entity_poly.type
_entity_poly.pdbx_seq_one_letter_code
_entity_poly.pdbx_strand_id
1 'polypeptide(L)'
;GGSLYYQSEDCLYLNVWRAQPAHPEPAPALAHPCASEAGNEDAESKPVIVWIHGGGYVLGGTVDPMYDFTNFVKENPDVICVSVPYRLGVFGFLHLSHLPDGGDYPDSQNLGILDQIMGLKWIHENIAAFGGDPERVTVFGESSGGGSVSLLPLVPGSHKYINRVIADSGSPCLTRTTEQSIGCTDELMEELGCKTVADLLACPPEKIADVAGNILALRDWPERDGELIPLDPYDAYLKGEAKDIDILEG
;
A
#
# COMPACT_ATOMS: atom_id res chain seq x y z
N GLY A 1 15.35 12.65 -13.46
CA GLY A 1 14.55 12.20 -14.58
C GLY A 1 13.10 12.44 -14.29
N GLY A 2 12.41 13.23 -15.12
CA GLY A 2 11.01 13.56 -14.89
C GLY A 2 10.14 12.30 -14.95
N SER A 3 9.23 12.17 -14.00
CA SER A 3 8.15 11.19 -14.08
C SER A 3 7.35 11.41 -15.38
N LEU A 4 6.94 10.33 -16.03
CA LEU A 4 6.05 10.39 -17.19
C LEU A 4 4.61 10.77 -16.77
N TYR A 5 4.31 10.76 -15.48
CA TYR A 5 2.98 10.99 -14.92
C TYR A 5 2.97 12.20 -13.99
N TYR A 6 1.82 12.84 -13.90
CA TYR A 6 1.57 13.89 -12.93
C TYR A 6 1.70 13.35 -11.51
N GLN A 7 2.49 14.03 -10.68
CA GLN A 7 2.69 13.71 -9.27
C GLN A 7 1.92 14.68 -8.39
N SER A 8 1.33 14.19 -7.32
CA SER A 8 0.59 14.98 -6.34
C SER A 8 0.67 14.31 -4.98
N GLU A 9 0.66 15.09 -3.90
CA GLU A 9 0.46 14.57 -2.54
C GLU A 9 -0.97 14.02 -2.36
N ASP A 10 -1.95 14.52 -3.13
CA ASP A 10 -3.28 13.93 -3.25
C ASP A 10 -3.22 12.75 -4.25
N CYS A 11 -2.78 11.58 -3.80
CA CYS A 11 -2.43 10.44 -4.64
C CYS A 11 -3.10 9.11 -4.23
N LEU A 12 -3.88 9.07 -3.15
CA LEU A 12 -4.41 7.83 -2.60
C LEU A 12 -5.77 7.45 -3.26
N TYR A 13 -5.76 7.22 -4.59
CA TYR A 13 -6.91 6.82 -5.39
C TYR A 13 -6.73 5.39 -5.91
N LEU A 14 -7.52 4.45 -5.40
CA LEU A 14 -7.52 3.07 -5.90
C LEU A 14 -8.34 2.95 -7.20
N ASN A 15 -8.02 1.93 -8.01
CA ASN A 15 -8.79 1.57 -9.20
C ASN A 15 -9.46 0.21 -8.98
N VAL A 16 -10.67 0.05 -9.53
CA VAL A 16 -11.42 -1.21 -9.50
C VAL A 16 -11.77 -1.61 -10.93
N TRP A 17 -11.40 -2.81 -11.34
CA TRP A 17 -11.77 -3.40 -12.63
C TRP A 17 -12.67 -4.60 -12.42
N ARG A 18 -13.77 -4.62 -13.16
CA ARG A 18 -14.66 -5.78 -13.25
C ARG A 18 -15.15 -5.96 -14.68
N ALA A 19 -15.41 -7.20 -15.11
CA ALA A 19 -16.09 -7.45 -16.36
C ALA A 19 -17.54 -6.93 -16.29
N GLN A 20 -17.98 -6.23 -17.33
CA GLN A 20 -19.37 -5.81 -17.44
C GLN A 20 -20.26 -7.04 -17.70
N PRO A 21 -21.42 -7.18 -17.00
CA PRO A 21 -22.39 -8.20 -17.37
C PRO A 21 -22.87 -7.99 -18.81
N ALA A 22 -23.23 -9.09 -19.50
CA ALA A 22 -23.67 -9.05 -20.90
C ALA A 22 -24.93 -8.15 -21.12
N HIS A 23 -25.67 -7.85 -20.05
CA HIS A 23 -26.73 -6.85 -20.01
C HIS A 23 -26.38 -5.84 -18.90
N PRO A 24 -26.00 -4.59 -19.25
CA PRO A 24 -25.62 -3.62 -18.25
C PRO A 24 -26.84 -3.25 -17.38
N GLU A 25 -26.79 -3.62 -16.12
CA GLU A 25 -27.54 -2.92 -15.10
C GLU A 25 -27.10 -1.45 -15.07
N PRO A 26 -27.98 -0.47 -14.84
CA PRO A 26 -27.56 0.93 -14.71
C PRO A 26 -26.49 1.02 -13.63
N ALA A 27 -25.38 1.72 -13.96
CA ALA A 27 -24.29 1.93 -13.03
C ALA A 27 -24.86 2.43 -11.69
N PRO A 28 -24.48 1.83 -10.54
CA PRO A 28 -24.90 2.35 -9.25
C PRO A 28 -24.47 3.82 -9.18
N ALA A 29 -25.44 4.72 -8.98
CA ALA A 29 -25.13 6.10 -8.65
C ALA A 29 -24.15 6.07 -7.48
N LEU A 30 -23.09 6.90 -7.52
CA LEU A 30 -22.08 7.02 -6.47
C LEU A 30 -22.76 6.84 -5.11
N ALA A 31 -22.58 5.66 -4.51
CA ALA A 31 -23.27 5.31 -3.30
C ALA A 31 -22.75 6.20 -2.17
N HIS A 32 -23.60 7.11 -1.73
CA HIS A 32 -23.46 7.62 -0.37
C HIS A 32 -23.51 6.42 0.60
N PRO A 33 -22.79 6.43 1.73
CA PRO A 33 -22.61 5.28 2.60
C PRO A 33 -23.88 4.83 3.35
N CYS A 34 -25.04 4.91 2.72
CA CYS A 34 -26.34 4.58 3.36
C CYS A 34 -27.41 4.11 2.37
N ALA A 35 -27.09 3.27 1.39
CA ALA A 35 -28.08 2.64 0.55
C ALA A 35 -27.78 1.15 0.36
N SER A 36 -28.31 0.34 1.28
CA SER A 36 -28.58 -1.07 1.05
C SER A 36 -29.77 -1.18 0.11
N GLU A 37 -29.53 -1.38 -1.19
CA GLU A 37 -30.56 -1.94 -2.07
C GLU A 37 -29.99 -3.13 -2.82
N ALA A 38 -30.76 -4.22 -2.75
CA ALA A 38 -30.51 -5.58 -3.16
C ALA A 38 -29.86 -5.72 -4.53
N GLY A 39 -28.59 -6.13 -4.52
CA GLY A 39 -28.00 -6.87 -5.63
C GLY A 39 -28.77 -8.18 -5.79
N ASN A 40 -28.84 -8.68 -7.00
CA ASN A 40 -29.46 -9.95 -7.35
C ASN A 40 -28.91 -11.06 -6.41
N GLU A 41 -29.71 -11.54 -5.47
CA GLU A 41 -29.31 -12.48 -4.40
C GLU A 41 -28.77 -13.83 -4.92
N ASP A 42 -28.86 -14.08 -6.26
CA ASP A 42 -28.42 -15.31 -6.91
C ASP A 42 -27.05 -15.18 -7.64
N ALA A 43 -26.42 -14.00 -7.67
CA ALA A 43 -25.11 -13.84 -8.30
C ALA A 43 -24.01 -14.17 -7.27
N GLU A 44 -23.27 -15.28 -7.50
CA GLU A 44 -22.10 -15.64 -6.68
C GLU A 44 -21.11 -14.48 -6.63
N SER A 45 -20.75 -14.01 -5.42
CA SER A 45 -19.78 -12.96 -5.22
C SER A 45 -18.39 -13.41 -5.71
N LYS A 46 -17.63 -12.50 -6.34
CA LYS A 46 -16.39 -12.81 -7.07
C LYS A 46 -15.17 -12.68 -6.15
N PRO A 47 -14.16 -13.55 -6.30
CA PRO A 47 -12.88 -13.33 -5.64
C PRO A 47 -12.25 -12.01 -6.08
N VAL A 48 -11.48 -11.41 -5.18
CA VAL A 48 -10.84 -10.13 -5.37
C VAL A 48 -9.33 -10.30 -5.39
N ILE A 49 -8.66 -9.79 -6.42
CA ILE A 49 -7.21 -9.69 -6.51
C ILE A 49 -6.82 -8.23 -6.29
N VAL A 50 -5.95 -7.99 -5.32
CA VAL A 50 -5.47 -6.66 -4.96
C VAL A 50 -4.00 -6.54 -5.35
N TRP A 51 -3.69 -5.59 -6.21
CA TRP A 51 -2.34 -5.30 -6.67
C TRP A 51 -1.68 -4.22 -5.84
N ILE A 52 -0.47 -4.51 -5.33
CA ILE A 52 0.46 -3.55 -4.71
C ILE A 52 1.68 -3.45 -5.63
N HIS A 53 1.92 -2.26 -6.18
CA HIS A 53 3.00 -2.06 -7.15
C HIS A 53 4.38 -2.05 -6.49
N GLY A 54 5.41 -2.39 -7.29
CA GLY A 54 6.80 -2.27 -6.92
C GLY A 54 7.40 -0.90 -7.22
N GLY A 55 8.72 -0.83 -7.25
CA GLY A 55 9.49 0.40 -7.52
C GLY A 55 10.36 0.83 -6.35
N GLY A 56 10.81 -0.13 -5.52
CA GLY A 56 11.75 0.11 -4.42
C GLY A 56 11.22 1.03 -3.32
N TYR A 57 9.91 1.15 -3.20
CA TYR A 57 9.21 2.10 -2.31
C TYR A 57 9.39 3.58 -2.67
N VAL A 58 10.05 3.91 -3.76
CA VAL A 58 10.34 5.30 -4.17
C VAL A 58 9.77 5.67 -5.55
N LEU A 59 9.38 4.67 -6.33
CA LEU A 59 8.86 4.82 -7.69
C LEU A 59 7.56 4.04 -7.86
N GLY A 60 6.89 4.24 -9.01
CA GLY A 60 5.70 3.50 -9.39
C GLY A 60 4.40 4.24 -9.09
N GLY A 61 3.29 3.57 -9.36
CA GLY A 61 1.95 4.11 -9.14
C GLY A 61 0.89 3.29 -9.86
N THR A 62 -0.36 3.40 -9.40
CA THR A 62 -1.51 2.66 -9.94
C THR A 62 -1.97 3.14 -11.32
N VAL A 63 -1.39 4.22 -11.84
CA VAL A 63 -1.67 4.79 -13.16
C VAL A 63 -0.76 4.24 -14.26
N ASP A 64 0.23 3.42 -13.92
CA ASP A 64 1.12 2.81 -14.91
C ASP A 64 0.32 1.87 -15.83
N PRO A 65 0.38 2.06 -17.18
CA PRO A 65 -0.33 1.21 -18.13
C PRO A 65 0.02 -0.28 -18.02
N MET A 66 1.17 -0.62 -17.44
CA MET A 66 1.58 -2.00 -17.18
C MET A 66 0.65 -2.68 -16.16
N TYR A 67 -0.01 -1.90 -15.30
CA TYR A 67 -0.93 -2.35 -14.27
C TYR A 67 -2.40 -2.15 -14.64
N ASP A 68 -2.71 -2.00 -15.94
CA ASP A 68 -4.10 -1.94 -16.43
C ASP A 68 -4.69 -3.35 -16.55
N PHE A 69 -5.58 -3.71 -15.62
CA PHE A 69 -6.25 -4.99 -15.57
C PHE A 69 -7.45 -5.12 -16.52
N THR A 70 -7.68 -4.16 -17.43
CA THR A 70 -8.83 -4.16 -18.34
C THR A 70 -8.91 -5.45 -19.19
N ASN A 71 -7.80 -5.92 -19.73
CA ASN A 71 -7.79 -7.15 -20.53
C ASN A 71 -7.88 -8.40 -19.64
N PHE A 72 -7.23 -8.38 -18.49
CA PHE A 72 -7.27 -9.48 -17.53
C PHE A 72 -8.71 -9.80 -17.09
N VAL A 73 -9.49 -8.79 -16.68
CA VAL A 73 -10.88 -9.02 -16.23
C VAL A 73 -11.82 -9.37 -17.38
N LYS A 74 -11.52 -9.01 -18.64
CA LYS A 74 -12.29 -9.46 -19.81
C LYS A 74 -12.11 -10.95 -20.06
N GLU A 75 -10.90 -11.47 -19.89
CA GLU A 75 -10.56 -12.89 -20.06
C GLU A 75 -10.95 -13.71 -18.82
N ASN A 76 -11.02 -13.08 -17.65
CA ASN A 76 -11.38 -13.68 -16.37
C ASN A 76 -12.58 -12.94 -15.75
N PRO A 77 -13.79 -13.10 -16.32
CA PRO A 77 -14.96 -12.31 -15.92
C PRO A 77 -15.44 -12.59 -14.49
N ASP A 78 -14.98 -13.67 -13.88
CA ASP A 78 -15.35 -14.11 -12.53
C ASP A 78 -14.41 -13.58 -11.44
N VAL A 79 -13.53 -12.61 -11.78
CA VAL A 79 -12.59 -12.00 -10.86
C VAL A 79 -12.76 -10.48 -10.87
N ILE A 80 -12.56 -9.84 -9.72
CA ILE A 80 -12.43 -8.38 -9.58
C ILE A 80 -10.97 -8.07 -9.27
N CYS A 81 -10.40 -7.07 -9.97
CA CYS A 81 -9.06 -6.57 -9.69
C CYS A 81 -9.14 -5.18 -9.07
N VAL A 82 -8.28 -4.93 -8.09
CA VAL A 82 -8.12 -3.62 -7.44
C VAL A 82 -6.64 -3.28 -7.40
N SER A 83 -6.24 -2.06 -7.74
CA SER A 83 -4.89 -1.56 -7.44
C SER A 83 -4.95 -0.53 -6.32
N VAL A 84 -4.07 -0.68 -5.35
CA VAL A 84 -3.99 0.18 -4.17
C VAL A 84 -2.72 1.02 -4.25
N PRO A 85 -2.83 2.35 -4.27
CA PRO A 85 -1.70 3.25 -4.18
C PRO A 85 -1.23 3.35 -2.73
N TYR A 86 0.01 3.81 -2.55
CA TYR A 86 0.58 4.12 -1.24
C TYR A 86 1.62 5.23 -1.39
N ARG A 87 1.85 6.01 -0.32
CA ARG A 87 2.87 7.04 -0.30
C ARG A 87 4.26 6.44 -0.40
N LEU A 88 5.12 7.10 -1.15
CA LEU A 88 6.44 6.63 -1.56
C LEU A 88 7.55 7.51 -0.98
N GLY A 89 8.75 6.95 -0.93
CA GLY A 89 9.95 7.67 -0.51
C GLY A 89 9.77 8.32 0.85
N VAL A 90 10.29 9.49 1.02
CA VAL A 90 10.23 10.25 2.27
C VAL A 90 8.80 10.65 2.68
N PHE A 91 7.84 10.66 1.77
CA PHE A 91 6.44 10.93 2.09
C PHE A 91 5.71 9.73 2.70
N GLY A 92 6.24 8.52 2.50
CA GLY A 92 5.67 7.28 3.01
C GLY A 92 6.45 6.66 4.16
N PHE A 93 7.76 6.99 4.30
CA PHE A 93 8.67 6.20 5.11
C PHE A 93 9.72 7.03 5.88
N LEU A 94 9.42 8.26 6.27
CA LEU A 94 10.34 9.12 7.02
C LEU A 94 10.05 9.06 8.52
N HIS A 95 11.08 8.75 9.33
CA HIS A 95 10.94 8.68 10.80
C HIS A 95 11.03 10.08 11.41
N LEU A 96 9.88 10.65 11.80
CA LEU A 96 9.80 12.01 12.34
C LEU A 96 9.74 12.07 13.87
N SER A 97 9.32 10.98 14.53
CA SER A 97 8.99 11.01 15.98
C SER A 97 10.18 11.35 16.89
N HIS A 98 11.43 11.19 16.42
CA HIS A 98 12.63 11.54 17.20
C HIS A 98 12.97 13.04 17.17
N LEU A 99 12.37 13.81 16.22
CA LEU A 99 12.60 15.26 16.13
C LEU A 99 11.94 16.00 17.30
N PRO A 100 12.40 17.23 17.63
CA PRO A 100 11.92 17.97 18.81
C PRO A 100 10.41 18.18 18.89
N ASP A 101 9.74 18.31 17.74
CA ASP A 101 8.28 18.47 17.59
C ASP A 101 7.63 17.26 16.87
N GLY A 102 8.34 16.12 16.84
CA GLY A 102 7.92 14.91 16.14
C GLY A 102 6.89 14.05 16.86
N GLY A 103 6.57 14.36 18.13
CA GLY A 103 5.69 13.54 18.97
C GLY A 103 4.26 13.36 18.44
N ASP A 104 3.78 14.24 17.56
CA ASP A 104 2.47 14.13 16.93
C ASP A 104 2.49 13.24 15.66
N TYR A 105 3.66 12.67 15.32
CA TYR A 105 3.87 11.86 14.09
C TYR A 105 4.45 10.47 14.41
N PRO A 106 3.82 9.68 15.32
CA PRO A 106 4.40 8.42 15.82
C PRO A 106 4.55 7.34 14.78
N ASP A 107 3.71 7.35 13.71
CA ASP A 107 3.67 6.31 12.68
C ASP A 107 4.32 6.75 11.36
N SER A 108 4.99 7.90 11.34
CA SER A 108 5.50 8.54 10.12
C SER A 108 6.45 7.66 9.29
N GLN A 109 7.18 6.76 9.94
CA GLN A 109 8.12 5.82 9.31
C GLN A 109 7.45 4.71 8.47
N ASN A 110 6.14 4.51 8.62
CA ASN A 110 5.42 3.40 7.98
C ASN A 110 4.10 3.83 7.31
N LEU A 111 3.96 5.12 6.95
CA LEU A 111 2.72 5.64 6.34
C LEU A 111 2.36 4.92 5.04
N GLY A 112 3.34 4.51 4.22
CA GLY A 112 3.08 3.75 3.00
C GLY A 112 2.47 2.38 3.28
N ILE A 113 2.85 1.69 4.36
CA ILE A 113 2.21 0.43 4.78
C ILE A 113 0.81 0.70 5.34
N LEU A 114 0.64 1.77 6.11
CA LEU A 114 -0.67 2.16 6.64
C LEU A 114 -1.66 2.55 5.53
N ASP A 115 -1.18 3.18 4.44
CA ASP A 115 -1.98 3.47 3.25
C ASP A 115 -2.49 2.18 2.60
N GLN A 116 -1.64 1.16 2.49
CA GLN A 116 -2.02 -0.16 1.97
C GLN A 116 -3.09 -0.83 2.86
N ILE A 117 -2.91 -0.79 4.18
CA ILE A 117 -3.92 -1.30 5.13
C ILE A 117 -5.24 -0.53 5.00
N MET A 118 -5.19 0.79 4.83
CA MET A 118 -6.38 1.61 4.62
C MET A 118 -7.09 1.23 3.31
N GLY A 119 -6.34 0.99 2.23
CA GLY A 119 -6.87 0.49 0.96
C GLY A 119 -7.56 -0.88 1.13
N LEU A 120 -6.92 -1.81 1.83
CA LEU A 120 -7.49 -3.14 2.12
C LEU A 120 -8.75 -3.04 2.99
N LYS A 121 -8.75 -2.16 3.99
CA LYS A 121 -9.94 -1.88 4.79
C LYS A 121 -11.08 -1.34 3.92
N TRP A 122 -10.80 -0.40 3.04
CA TRP A 122 -11.79 0.13 2.10
C TRP A 122 -12.36 -0.97 1.20
N ILE A 123 -11.52 -1.86 0.67
CA ILE A 123 -11.93 -3.01 -0.13
C ILE A 123 -12.89 -3.89 0.68
N HIS A 124 -12.51 -4.28 1.89
CA HIS A 124 -13.35 -5.10 2.75
C HIS A 124 -14.74 -4.48 3.01
N GLU A 125 -14.80 -3.16 3.22
CA GLU A 125 -16.03 -2.44 3.52
C GLU A 125 -16.90 -2.16 2.29
N ASN A 126 -16.34 -2.12 1.07
CA ASN A 126 -17.04 -1.58 -0.10
C ASN A 126 -17.10 -2.53 -1.31
N ILE A 127 -16.23 -3.54 -1.40
CA ILE A 127 -16.08 -4.33 -2.64
C ILE A 127 -17.32 -5.14 -2.99
N ALA A 128 -18.18 -5.45 -2.01
CA ALA A 128 -19.45 -6.12 -2.23
C ALA A 128 -20.38 -5.31 -3.16
N ALA A 129 -20.34 -3.96 -3.10
CA ALA A 129 -21.09 -3.10 -4.01
C ALA A 129 -20.64 -3.22 -5.47
N PHE A 130 -19.43 -3.75 -5.70
CA PHE A 130 -18.89 -4.05 -7.03
C PHE A 130 -19.06 -5.53 -7.41
N GLY A 131 -19.73 -6.34 -6.58
CA GLY A 131 -19.93 -7.78 -6.77
C GLY A 131 -18.74 -8.62 -6.31
N GLY A 132 -17.82 -8.07 -5.51
CA GLY A 132 -16.69 -8.78 -4.92
C GLY A 132 -17.01 -9.40 -3.58
N ASP A 133 -16.24 -10.42 -3.21
CA ASP A 133 -16.33 -11.11 -1.93
C ASP A 133 -15.22 -10.62 -0.99
N PRO A 134 -15.54 -9.88 0.08
CA PRO A 134 -14.54 -9.39 1.02
C PRO A 134 -13.85 -10.52 1.81
N GLU A 135 -14.43 -11.73 1.83
CA GLU A 135 -13.84 -12.93 2.47
C GLU A 135 -12.98 -13.76 1.51
N ARG A 136 -12.81 -13.32 0.27
CA ARG A 136 -11.97 -13.98 -0.76
C ARG A 136 -10.98 -13.00 -1.41
N VAL A 137 -10.16 -12.36 -0.57
CA VAL A 137 -9.17 -11.35 -0.99
C VAL A 137 -7.78 -11.97 -1.10
N THR A 138 -7.17 -11.88 -2.29
CA THR A 138 -5.78 -12.24 -2.54
C THR A 138 -4.99 -10.97 -2.82
N VAL A 139 -3.98 -10.68 -2.00
CA VAL A 139 -3.09 -9.53 -2.21
C VAL A 139 -1.85 -10.00 -2.93
N PHE A 140 -1.50 -9.31 -4.02
CA PHE A 140 -0.40 -9.66 -4.91
C PHE A 140 0.51 -8.46 -5.13
N GLY A 141 1.82 -8.67 -5.11
CA GLY A 141 2.80 -7.62 -5.35
C GLY A 141 4.11 -8.15 -5.88
N GLU A 142 4.84 -7.30 -6.60
CA GLU A 142 6.15 -7.62 -7.18
C GLU A 142 7.22 -6.67 -6.59
N SER A 143 8.47 -7.16 -6.42
CA SER A 143 9.60 -6.38 -5.92
C SER A 143 9.29 -5.76 -4.54
N SER A 144 9.37 -4.44 -4.37
CA SER A 144 8.94 -3.79 -3.12
C SER A 144 7.44 -3.98 -2.82
N GLY A 145 6.59 -4.15 -3.84
CA GLY A 145 5.21 -4.61 -3.66
C GLY A 145 5.16 -6.04 -3.09
N GLY A 146 6.02 -6.95 -3.57
CA GLY A 146 6.23 -8.28 -2.98
C GLY A 146 6.69 -8.20 -1.53
N GLY A 147 7.65 -7.31 -1.23
CA GLY A 147 8.06 -7.00 0.14
C GLY A 147 6.91 -6.50 1.02
N SER A 148 6.09 -5.58 0.50
CA SER A 148 4.89 -5.11 1.19
C SER A 148 3.93 -6.24 1.51
N VAL A 149 3.51 -7.01 0.50
CA VAL A 149 2.50 -8.06 0.71
C VAL A 149 3.00 -9.18 1.61
N SER A 150 4.30 -9.41 1.69
CA SER A 150 4.89 -10.33 2.66
C SER A 150 4.97 -9.75 4.08
N LEU A 151 4.90 -8.43 4.28
CA LEU A 151 4.81 -7.79 5.60
C LEU A 151 3.37 -7.68 6.10
N LEU A 152 2.41 -7.43 5.19
CA LEU A 152 1.01 -7.19 5.54
C LEU A 152 0.39 -8.26 6.46
N PRO A 153 0.63 -9.59 6.30
CA PRO A 153 0.13 -10.61 7.21
C PRO A 153 0.65 -10.48 8.65
N LEU A 154 1.76 -9.78 8.86
CA LEU A 154 2.37 -9.58 10.17
C LEU A 154 1.90 -8.30 10.86
N VAL A 155 1.20 -7.42 10.13
CA VAL A 155 0.67 -6.18 10.68
C VAL A 155 -0.54 -6.48 11.58
N PRO A 156 -0.58 -5.96 12.82
CA PRO A 156 -1.67 -6.21 13.74
C PRO A 156 -3.05 -5.87 13.13
N GLY A 157 -3.97 -6.84 13.15
CA GLY A 157 -5.34 -6.65 12.68
C GLY A 157 -5.53 -6.65 11.15
N SER A 158 -4.50 -6.90 10.34
CA SER A 158 -4.60 -7.02 8.88
C SER A 158 -5.32 -8.29 8.42
N HIS A 159 -5.22 -9.37 9.20
CA HIS A 159 -5.77 -10.70 8.87
C HIS A 159 -7.26 -10.69 8.47
N LYS A 160 -8.03 -9.74 8.99
CA LYS A 160 -9.45 -9.59 8.63
C LYS A 160 -9.69 -9.04 7.22
N TYR A 161 -8.63 -8.58 6.54
CA TYR A 161 -8.71 -8.00 5.20
C TYR A 161 -8.02 -8.86 4.14
N ILE A 162 -7.27 -9.89 4.55
CA ILE A 162 -6.38 -10.67 3.66
C ILE A 162 -6.63 -12.16 3.91
N ASN A 163 -6.89 -12.92 2.85
CA ASN A 163 -6.99 -14.37 2.94
C ASN A 163 -5.76 -15.06 2.32
N ARG A 164 -5.17 -14.45 1.28
CA ARG A 164 -4.03 -14.99 0.54
C ARG A 164 -3.07 -13.89 0.14
N VAL A 165 -1.81 -14.26 0.03
CA VAL A 165 -0.72 -13.39 -0.43
C VAL A 165 0.05 -14.07 -1.53
N ILE A 166 0.40 -13.31 -2.58
CA ILE A 166 1.36 -13.71 -3.61
C ILE A 166 2.46 -12.65 -3.63
N ALA A 167 3.64 -13.02 -3.13
CA ALA A 167 4.83 -12.17 -3.12
C ALA A 167 5.76 -12.61 -4.24
N ASP A 168 5.90 -11.80 -5.28
CA ASP A 168 6.81 -12.05 -6.39
C ASP A 168 8.07 -11.21 -6.25
N SER A 169 9.24 -11.88 -6.23
CA SER A 169 10.56 -11.21 -6.19
C SER A 169 10.71 -10.19 -5.07
N GLY A 170 10.01 -10.40 -3.94
CA GLY A 170 10.04 -9.56 -2.75
C GLY A 170 10.08 -10.39 -1.49
N SER A 171 10.50 -9.81 -0.38
CA SER A 171 10.60 -10.52 0.89
C SER A 171 10.33 -9.59 2.08
N PRO A 172 9.94 -10.12 3.25
CA PRO A 172 9.72 -9.32 4.44
C PRO A 172 11.01 -8.71 5.02
N CYS A 173 12.16 -8.96 4.37
CA CYS A 173 13.44 -8.33 4.71
C CYS A 173 13.71 -7.01 3.98
N LEU A 174 12.84 -6.58 3.08
CA LEU A 174 12.93 -5.26 2.45
C LEU A 174 12.46 -4.18 3.45
N THR A 175 13.18 -4.08 4.55
CA THR A 175 12.89 -3.22 5.70
C THR A 175 14.19 -2.65 6.28
N ARG A 176 14.08 -1.61 7.10
CA ARG A 176 15.21 -1.02 7.82
C ARG A 176 14.96 -1.02 9.33
N THR A 177 16.03 -0.82 10.10
CA THR A 177 15.94 -0.64 11.54
C THR A 177 15.58 0.82 11.88
N THR A 178 15.07 1.06 13.08
CA THR A 178 14.83 2.43 13.60
C THR A 178 16.06 3.31 13.50
N GLU A 179 17.25 2.79 13.82
CA GLU A 179 18.51 3.54 13.71
C GLU A 179 18.79 3.98 12.27
N GLN A 180 18.57 3.08 11.29
CA GLN A 180 18.72 3.41 9.87
C GLN A 180 17.69 4.45 9.41
N SER A 181 16.45 4.35 9.89
CA SER A 181 15.38 5.31 9.59
C SER A 181 15.71 6.70 10.12
N ILE A 182 16.13 6.79 11.37
CA ILE A 182 16.57 8.05 11.99
C ILE A 182 17.74 8.65 11.20
N GLY A 183 18.75 7.84 10.87
CA GLY A 183 19.89 8.32 10.08
C GLY A 183 19.50 8.88 8.71
N CYS A 184 18.54 8.28 8.02
CA CYS A 184 18.00 8.82 6.76
C CYS A 184 17.26 10.15 6.98
N THR A 185 16.49 10.25 8.06
CA THR A 185 15.79 11.50 8.40
C THR A 185 16.77 12.62 8.74
N ASP A 186 17.79 12.35 9.56
CA ASP A 186 18.80 13.34 9.94
C ASP A 186 19.56 13.87 8.72
N GLU A 187 19.96 12.98 7.81
CA GLU A 187 20.64 13.34 6.56
C GLU A 187 19.77 14.27 5.68
N LEU A 188 18.48 13.93 5.53
CA LEU A 188 17.53 14.77 4.79
C LEU A 188 17.34 16.14 5.44
N MET A 189 17.16 16.16 6.77
CA MET A 189 16.98 17.40 7.53
C MET A 189 18.18 18.32 7.44
N GLU A 190 19.40 17.76 7.50
CA GLU A 190 20.65 18.51 7.33
C GLU A 190 20.74 19.15 5.95
N GLU A 191 20.51 18.38 4.88
CA GLU A 191 20.58 18.87 3.49
C GLU A 191 19.50 19.92 3.18
N LEU A 192 18.31 19.80 3.79
CA LEU A 192 17.25 20.81 3.67
C LEU A 192 17.49 22.04 4.53
N GLY A 193 18.38 21.95 5.53
CA GLY A 193 18.59 22.99 6.53
C GLY A 193 17.43 23.08 7.54
N CYS A 194 16.66 22.01 7.72
CA CYS A 194 15.53 21.91 8.65
C CYS A 194 15.99 21.34 10.01
N LYS A 195 15.32 21.73 11.09
CA LYS A 195 15.61 21.26 12.45
C LYS A 195 14.40 20.68 13.15
N THR A 196 13.22 20.97 12.65
CA THR A 196 11.92 20.57 13.21
C THR A 196 11.03 20.03 12.14
N VAL A 197 9.98 19.28 12.50
CA VAL A 197 8.94 18.85 11.57
C VAL A 197 8.24 20.07 10.95
N ALA A 198 8.03 21.13 11.75
CA ALA A 198 7.45 22.38 11.25
C ALA A 198 8.29 23.01 10.14
N ASP A 199 9.65 22.99 10.24
CA ASP A 199 10.53 23.45 9.16
C ASP A 199 10.37 22.60 7.91
N LEU A 200 10.30 21.27 8.06
CA LEU A 200 10.13 20.34 6.96
C LEU A 200 8.80 20.56 6.25
N LEU A 201 7.69 20.70 7.00
CA LEU A 201 6.36 20.96 6.46
C LEU A 201 6.25 22.32 5.75
N ALA A 202 7.12 23.26 6.06
CA ALA A 202 7.20 24.56 5.36
C ALA A 202 8.00 24.47 4.04
N CYS A 203 8.70 23.37 3.77
CA CYS A 203 9.43 23.16 2.51
C CYS A 203 8.46 22.78 1.39
N PRO A 204 8.67 23.27 0.16
CA PRO A 204 7.92 22.77 -0.99
C PRO A 204 8.16 21.26 -1.19
N PRO A 205 7.13 20.45 -1.43
CA PRO A 205 7.28 19.00 -1.59
C PRO A 205 8.23 18.59 -2.71
N GLU A 206 8.27 19.37 -3.80
CA GLU A 206 9.20 19.15 -4.92
C GLU A 206 10.67 19.27 -4.47
N LYS A 207 10.97 20.24 -3.59
CA LYS A 207 12.33 20.42 -3.05
C LYS A 207 12.71 19.25 -2.15
N ILE A 208 11.76 18.77 -1.31
CA ILE A 208 11.98 17.59 -0.46
C ILE A 208 12.27 16.37 -1.34
N ALA A 209 11.46 16.13 -2.38
CA ALA A 209 11.62 15.00 -3.30
C ALA A 209 12.95 15.06 -4.06
N ASP A 210 13.37 16.24 -4.54
CA ASP A 210 14.62 16.41 -5.27
C ASP A 210 15.84 16.14 -4.37
N VAL A 211 15.86 16.66 -3.16
CA VAL A 211 16.94 16.40 -2.19
C VAL A 211 16.97 14.93 -1.81
N ALA A 212 15.84 14.35 -1.42
CA ALA A 212 15.71 12.94 -1.06
C ALA A 212 16.20 12.02 -2.21
N GLY A 213 15.80 12.29 -3.45
CA GLY A 213 16.22 11.53 -4.63
C GLY A 213 17.74 11.53 -4.85
N ASN A 214 18.43 12.57 -4.41
CA ASN A 214 19.89 12.68 -4.54
C ASN A 214 20.65 11.96 -3.42
N ILE A 215 20.13 11.95 -2.18
CA ILE A 215 20.88 11.49 -1.01
C ILE A 215 20.42 10.11 -0.50
N LEU A 216 19.12 9.81 -0.55
CA LEU A 216 18.58 8.59 0.04
C LEU A 216 18.52 7.40 -0.92
N ALA A 217 18.51 7.62 -2.22
CA ALA A 217 18.67 6.63 -3.30
C ALA A 217 18.23 5.19 -2.95
N LEU A 218 16.91 4.93 -2.92
CA LEU A 218 16.32 3.61 -2.61
C LEU A 218 16.52 3.13 -1.15
N ARG A 219 16.75 4.03 -0.21
CA ARG A 219 16.87 3.71 1.22
C ARG A 219 15.56 3.94 2.01
N ASP A 220 14.49 4.40 1.35
CA ASP A 220 13.20 4.70 1.96
C ASP A 220 12.32 3.45 2.03
N TRP A 221 12.65 2.54 2.94
CA TRP A 221 11.98 1.26 3.15
C TRP A 221 11.14 1.29 4.43
N PRO A 222 10.14 0.39 4.56
CA PRO A 222 9.39 0.23 5.80
C PRO A 222 10.32 -0.03 7.00
N GLU A 223 9.99 0.53 8.14
CA GLU A 223 10.74 0.37 9.37
C GLU A 223 10.21 -0.80 10.21
N ARG A 224 11.12 -1.63 10.71
CA ARG A 224 10.82 -2.62 11.73
C ARG A 224 10.82 -1.94 13.10
N ASP A 225 9.66 -1.37 13.46
CA ASP A 225 9.48 -0.60 14.69
C ASP A 225 9.11 -1.48 15.90
N GLY A 226 8.75 -2.75 15.64
CA GLY A 226 8.31 -3.69 16.69
C GLY A 226 6.86 -3.50 17.13
N GLU A 227 6.15 -2.51 16.57
CA GLU A 227 4.75 -2.23 16.86
C GLU A 227 3.88 -2.54 15.63
N LEU A 228 4.11 -1.87 14.51
CA LEU A 228 3.42 -2.13 13.25
C LEU A 228 4.07 -3.30 12.50
N ILE A 229 5.40 -3.29 12.40
CA ILE A 229 6.20 -4.31 11.73
C ILE A 229 7.11 -4.96 12.76
N PRO A 230 7.08 -6.31 12.91
CA PRO A 230 7.94 -7.03 13.84
C PRO A 230 9.43 -6.70 13.66
N LEU A 231 10.20 -6.65 14.75
CA LEU A 231 11.66 -6.44 14.69
C LEU A 231 12.37 -7.50 13.86
N ASP A 232 11.86 -8.72 13.86
CA ASP A 232 12.30 -9.83 13.02
C ASP A 232 11.09 -10.48 12.32
N PRO A 233 10.78 -10.10 11.07
CA PRO A 233 9.64 -10.64 10.33
C PRO A 233 9.76 -12.17 10.08
N TYR A 234 10.97 -12.71 9.90
CA TYR A 234 11.13 -14.16 9.73
C TYR A 234 10.83 -14.92 11.02
N ASP A 235 11.28 -14.41 12.16
CA ASP A 235 10.97 -15.01 13.45
C ASP A 235 9.45 -14.98 13.73
N ALA A 236 8.77 -13.88 13.34
CA ALA A 236 7.32 -13.77 13.43
C ALA A 236 6.62 -14.85 12.57
N TYR A 237 7.07 -15.07 11.34
CA TYR A 237 6.57 -16.17 10.50
C TYR A 237 6.84 -17.55 11.12
N LEU A 238 8.03 -17.79 11.64
CA LEU A 238 8.37 -19.05 12.30
C LEU A 238 7.53 -19.30 13.55
N LYS A 239 7.09 -18.26 14.24
CA LYS A 239 6.16 -18.33 15.37
C LYS A 239 4.70 -18.54 14.94
N GLY A 240 4.41 -18.48 13.64
CA GLY A 240 3.08 -18.71 13.08
C GLY A 240 2.15 -17.50 13.20
N GLU A 241 2.68 -16.29 13.26
CA GLU A 241 1.87 -15.07 13.35
C GLU A 241 0.99 -14.86 12.11
N ALA A 242 1.35 -15.42 10.95
CA ALA A 242 0.58 -15.41 9.70
C ALA A 242 0.00 -16.78 9.31
N LYS A 243 -0.14 -17.72 10.26
CA LYS A 243 -0.55 -19.12 9.98
C LYS A 243 -1.91 -19.29 9.30
N ASP A 244 -2.79 -18.31 9.42
CA ASP A 244 -4.14 -18.35 8.86
C ASP A 244 -4.24 -17.70 7.46
N ILE A 245 -3.10 -17.28 6.88
CA ILE A 245 -2.99 -16.71 5.55
C ILE A 245 -2.25 -17.68 4.63
N ASP A 246 -2.83 -18.00 3.47
CA ASP A 246 -2.16 -18.78 2.43
C ASP A 246 -1.12 -17.90 1.73
N ILE A 247 0.14 -18.34 1.66
CA ILE A 247 1.25 -17.56 1.11
C ILE A 247 1.90 -18.31 -0.04
N LEU A 248 2.03 -17.65 -1.19
CA LEU A 248 2.86 -18.06 -2.31
C LEU A 248 3.99 -17.03 -2.46
N GLU A 249 5.23 -17.48 -2.38
CA GLU A 249 6.42 -16.65 -2.50
C GLU A 249 7.35 -17.22 -3.57
N GLY A 250 7.91 -16.32 -4.44
CA GLY A 250 8.79 -16.69 -5.53
C GLY A 250 9.74 -15.58 -5.98
#